data_3834bbc25d5ca20e80c73d52007f203c
#
_entry.id   3834bbc25d5ca20e80c73d52007f203c
#
_cell.length_a   1.000
_cell.length_b   1.000
_cell.length_c   1.000
_cell.angle_alpha   90.00
_cell.angle_beta   90.00
_cell.angle_gamma   90.00
#
_symmetry.space_group_name_H-M   'P 1'
#
loop_
_entity.id
_entity.type
_entity.pdbx_description
1 polymer ?
#
loop_
_entity_poly.entity_id
_entity_poly.type
_entity_poly.pdbx_seq_one_letter_code
_entity_poly.pdbx_strand_id
1 'polypeptide(L)'
;TSSIGEYKLPFAIEAIKEEIISSVGKVDDMQTFCEIARKDFREAYHLFTEKDFCMMFRKADKKQKALYAGLSGQPVTYQHLEEFLIAAGAKEKVTLSLNREEASFYDVSESVQESLYIHRSGWGHLRADIEVNGDFLEAGKHVVTEEDFIGSTCEINYVIRQEKLGKGNQYGEIIVKTPYQKLV
;
A
#
# COMPACT_ATOMS: atom_id res chain seq x y z
N THR A 1 -7.11 14.41 37.39
CA THR A 1 -7.54 14.09 35.99
C THR A 1 -6.49 13.31 35.23
N SER A 2 -5.18 13.47 35.50
CA SER A 2 -4.11 12.70 34.87
C SER A 2 -4.10 11.22 35.26
N SER A 3 -4.51 10.87 36.46
CA SER A 3 -4.56 9.49 36.94
C SER A 3 -5.58 8.61 36.22
N ILE A 4 -6.70 9.18 35.76
CA ILE A 4 -7.71 8.43 34.99
C ILE A 4 -7.20 8.03 33.63
N GLY A 5 -6.36 8.86 32.98
CA GLY A 5 -5.72 8.56 31.71
C GLY A 5 -4.71 7.41 31.80
N GLU A 6 -3.93 7.37 32.88
CA GLU A 6 -2.94 6.31 33.13
C GLU A 6 -3.58 4.92 33.35
N TYR A 7 -4.76 4.87 33.96
CA TYR A 7 -5.50 3.63 34.15
C TYR A 7 -6.16 3.08 32.86
N LYS A 8 -6.54 3.94 31.93
CA LYS A 8 -7.15 3.52 30.65
C LYS A 8 -6.14 2.91 29.68
N LEU A 9 -4.90 3.37 29.67
CA LEU A 9 -3.86 2.87 28.77
C LEU A 9 -3.54 1.38 28.99
N PRO A 10 -3.29 0.90 30.25
CA PRO A 10 -3.08 -0.53 30.47
C PRO A 10 -4.25 -1.42 30.05
N PHE A 11 -5.48 -0.99 30.30
CA PHE A 11 -6.69 -1.71 29.89
C PHE A 11 -6.82 -1.81 28.36
N ALA A 12 -6.53 -0.73 27.65
CA ALA A 12 -6.54 -0.73 26.18
C ALA A 12 -5.47 -1.67 25.61
N ILE A 13 -4.28 -1.69 26.19
CA ILE A 13 -3.18 -2.57 25.78
C ILE A 13 -3.55 -4.04 26.04
N GLU A 14 -4.11 -4.37 27.20
CA GLU A 14 -4.54 -5.74 27.52
C GLU A 14 -5.69 -6.21 26.61
N ALA A 15 -6.67 -5.34 26.32
CA ALA A 15 -7.74 -5.65 25.36
C ALA A 15 -7.20 -5.95 23.96
N ILE A 16 -6.23 -5.16 23.48
CA ILE A 16 -5.55 -5.40 22.21
C ILE A 16 -4.80 -6.72 22.23
N LYS A 17 -4.08 -7.02 23.31
CA LYS A 17 -3.38 -8.30 23.47
C LYS A 17 -4.33 -9.50 23.48
N GLU A 18 -5.45 -9.41 24.19
CA GLU A 18 -6.47 -10.46 24.21
C GLU A 18 -7.09 -10.67 22.82
N GLU A 19 -7.35 -9.60 22.09
CA GLU A 19 -7.85 -9.67 20.71
C GLU A 19 -6.82 -10.32 19.77
N ILE A 20 -5.55 -9.95 19.87
CA ILE A 20 -4.45 -10.58 19.12
C ILE A 20 -4.34 -12.06 19.49
N ILE A 21 -4.33 -12.41 20.76
CA ILE A 21 -4.27 -13.81 21.24
C ILE A 21 -5.47 -14.60 20.73
N SER A 22 -6.66 -14.01 20.74
CA SER A 22 -7.87 -14.63 20.22
C SER A 22 -7.79 -14.88 18.71
N SER A 23 -7.25 -13.92 17.94
CA SER A 23 -7.01 -14.07 16.52
C SER A 23 -5.95 -15.11 16.21
N VAL A 24 -4.85 -15.12 16.96
CA VAL A 24 -3.76 -16.10 16.89
C VAL A 24 -4.26 -17.52 17.14
N GLY A 25 -5.14 -17.72 18.12
CA GLY A 25 -5.72 -19.03 18.42
C GLY A 25 -6.56 -19.60 17.26
N LYS A 26 -6.94 -18.79 16.28
CA LYS A 26 -7.69 -19.18 15.08
C LYS A 26 -6.79 -19.42 13.86
N VAL A 27 -5.53 -18.97 13.91
CA VAL A 27 -4.59 -19.10 12.78
C VAL A 27 -3.92 -20.46 12.86
N ASP A 28 -4.42 -21.41 12.09
CA ASP A 28 -3.88 -22.75 12.02
C ASP A 28 -3.32 -23.13 10.64
N ASP A 29 -3.56 -22.31 9.65
CA ASP A 29 -3.05 -22.47 8.29
C ASP A 29 -2.91 -21.15 7.55
N MET A 30 -2.31 -21.18 6.35
CA MET A 30 -2.11 -20.01 5.51
C MET A 30 -3.44 -19.42 5.01
N GLN A 31 -4.45 -20.27 4.78
CA GLN A 31 -5.74 -19.81 4.31
C GLN A 31 -6.40 -18.88 5.35
N THR A 32 -6.43 -19.31 6.60
CA THR A 32 -6.98 -18.52 7.72
C THR A 32 -6.22 -17.19 7.87
N PHE A 33 -4.89 -17.21 7.77
CA PHE A 33 -4.09 -16.00 7.83
C PHE A 33 -4.38 -15.06 6.65
N CYS A 34 -4.54 -15.59 5.45
CA CYS A 34 -4.92 -14.82 4.26
C CYS A 34 -6.30 -14.16 4.42
N GLU A 35 -7.26 -14.84 5.00
CA GLU A 35 -8.60 -14.30 5.30
C GLU A 35 -8.53 -13.13 6.29
N ILE A 36 -7.72 -13.26 7.34
CA ILE A 36 -7.44 -12.17 8.29
C ILE A 36 -6.80 -10.98 7.56
N ALA A 37 -5.78 -11.23 6.75
CA ALA A 37 -5.08 -10.17 6.02
C ALA A 37 -5.99 -9.44 5.02
N ARG A 38 -6.90 -10.15 4.38
CA ARG A 38 -7.88 -9.57 3.46
C ARG A 38 -8.88 -8.68 4.18
N LYS A 39 -9.29 -9.08 5.38
CA LYS A 39 -10.25 -8.35 6.21
C LYS A 39 -9.61 -7.17 6.91
N ASP A 40 -8.46 -7.37 7.52
CA ASP A 40 -7.69 -6.36 8.24
C ASP A 40 -6.19 -6.63 8.09
N PHE A 41 -5.57 -5.92 7.16
CA PHE A 41 -4.14 -6.07 6.86
C PHE A 41 -3.25 -5.63 8.04
N ARG A 42 -3.71 -4.68 8.84
CA ARG A 42 -3.00 -4.22 10.04
C ARG A 42 -2.98 -5.30 11.12
N GLU A 43 -4.10 -5.99 11.35
CA GLU A 43 -4.17 -7.13 12.26
C GLU A 43 -3.22 -8.25 11.81
N ALA A 44 -3.24 -8.59 10.53
CA ALA A 44 -2.33 -9.57 9.96
C ALA A 44 -0.85 -9.16 10.12
N TYR A 45 -0.54 -7.88 9.98
CA TYR A 45 0.80 -7.36 10.21
C TYR A 45 1.24 -7.53 11.68
N HIS A 46 0.37 -7.25 12.65
CA HIS A 46 0.67 -7.49 14.05
C HIS A 46 0.96 -8.97 14.33
N LEU A 47 0.14 -9.88 13.82
CA LEU A 47 0.38 -11.31 13.92
C LEU A 47 1.70 -11.73 13.27
N PHE A 48 2.00 -11.20 12.10
CA PHE A 48 3.23 -11.47 11.35
C PHE A 48 4.50 -11.04 12.11
N THR A 49 4.42 -10.01 12.92
CA THR A 49 5.54 -9.50 13.72
C THR A 49 5.72 -10.24 15.05
N GLU A 50 4.78 -11.12 15.45
CA GLU A 50 4.88 -11.91 16.66
C GLU A 50 6.04 -12.92 16.56
N LYS A 51 6.81 -13.01 17.65
CA LYS A 51 8.03 -13.81 17.70
C LYS A 51 7.83 -15.27 17.31
N ASP A 52 6.70 -15.83 17.70
CA ASP A 52 6.37 -17.23 17.50
C ASP A 52 5.32 -17.46 16.39
N PHE A 53 5.21 -16.52 15.47
CA PHE A 53 4.21 -16.56 14.40
C PHE A 53 4.23 -17.89 13.61
N CYS A 54 5.41 -18.39 13.24
CA CYS A 54 5.51 -19.67 12.53
C CYS A 54 4.94 -20.86 13.31
N MET A 55 4.97 -20.80 14.65
CA MET A 55 4.46 -21.86 15.50
C MET A 55 2.93 -21.86 15.60
N MET A 56 2.30 -20.74 15.26
CA MET A 56 0.85 -20.59 15.23
C MET A 56 0.24 -21.36 14.05
N PHE A 57 1.00 -21.56 12.98
CA PHE A 57 0.58 -22.36 11.84
C PHE A 57 0.80 -23.84 12.11
N ARG A 58 -0.21 -24.51 12.65
CA ARG A 58 -0.15 -25.95 12.91
C ARG A 58 0.06 -26.79 11.65
N LYS A 59 -0.54 -26.33 10.54
CA LYS A 59 -0.53 -27.01 9.24
C LYS A 59 0.42 -26.38 8.23
N ALA A 60 1.21 -25.35 8.63
CA ALA A 60 2.15 -24.71 7.72
C ALA A 60 3.25 -25.70 7.33
N ASP A 61 3.55 -25.74 6.05
CA ASP A 61 4.63 -26.57 5.52
C ASP A 61 6.02 -25.93 5.77
N LYS A 62 7.07 -26.72 5.51
CA LYS A 62 8.45 -26.27 5.71
C LYS A 62 8.81 -25.07 4.83
N LYS A 63 8.23 -24.98 3.62
CA LYS A 63 8.48 -23.88 2.69
C LYS A 63 7.91 -22.56 3.22
N GLN A 64 6.68 -22.59 3.72
CA GLN A 64 6.04 -21.41 4.33
C GLN A 64 6.80 -20.93 5.57
N LYS A 65 7.25 -21.85 6.43
CA LYS A 65 8.07 -21.51 7.60
C LYS A 65 9.42 -20.90 7.24
N ALA A 66 10.10 -21.44 6.24
CA ALA A 66 11.38 -20.91 5.76
C ALA A 66 11.20 -19.54 5.12
N LEU A 67 10.12 -19.34 4.37
CA LEU A 67 9.77 -18.07 3.76
C LEU A 67 9.50 -16.99 4.81
N TYR A 68 8.75 -17.32 5.85
CA TYR A 68 8.54 -16.42 6.97
C TYR A 68 9.86 -16.04 7.67
N ALA A 69 10.72 -17.02 7.94
CA ALA A 69 12.01 -16.77 8.57
C ALA A 69 12.90 -15.82 7.75
N GLY A 70 12.82 -15.90 6.41
CA GLY A 70 13.54 -14.99 5.52
C GLY A 70 12.99 -13.56 5.48
N LEU A 71 11.67 -13.40 5.61
CA LEU A 71 10.99 -12.11 5.45
C LEU A 71 10.64 -11.41 6.77
N SER A 72 10.69 -12.11 7.91
CA SER A 72 10.41 -11.55 9.23
C SER A 72 11.61 -10.90 9.92
N GLY A 73 12.75 -10.79 9.23
CA GLY A 73 13.93 -10.11 9.73
C GLY A 73 13.70 -8.62 9.97
N GLN A 74 14.58 -7.99 10.74
CA GLN A 74 14.49 -6.55 11.05
C GLN A 74 15.10 -5.67 9.94
N PRO A 75 14.45 -4.54 9.59
CA PRO A 75 13.13 -4.08 10.05
C PRO A 75 11.98 -4.79 9.31
N VAL A 76 10.97 -5.22 10.05
CA VAL A 76 9.74 -5.78 9.46
C VAL A 76 8.84 -4.63 9.01
N THR A 77 8.26 -4.74 7.80
CA THR A 77 7.40 -3.72 7.20
C THR A 77 6.14 -4.36 6.63
N TYR A 78 5.14 -3.54 6.32
CA TYR A 78 3.96 -3.99 5.57
C TYR A 78 4.33 -4.62 4.22
N GLN A 79 5.39 -4.13 3.59
CA GLN A 79 5.90 -4.71 2.34
C GLN A 79 6.41 -6.14 2.54
N HIS A 80 7.06 -6.45 3.66
CA HIS A 80 7.49 -7.82 3.98
C HIS A 80 6.30 -8.76 4.15
N LEU A 81 5.22 -8.32 4.80
CA LEU A 81 3.99 -9.10 4.88
C LEU A 81 3.39 -9.34 3.50
N GLU A 82 3.34 -8.31 2.65
CA GLU A 82 2.88 -8.40 1.27
C GLU A 82 3.69 -9.43 0.48
N GLU A 83 5.00 -9.35 0.55
CA GLU A 83 5.92 -10.30 -0.11
C GLU A 83 5.76 -11.73 0.40
N PHE A 84 5.55 -11.89 1.70
CA PHE A 84 5.27 -13.20 2.29
C PHE A 84 4.00 -13.82 1.73
N LEU A 85 2.90 -13.07 1.69
CA LEU A 85 1.62 -13.55 1.16
C LEU A 85 1.69 -13.89 -0.32
N ILE A 86 2.38 -13.08 -1.12
CA ILE A 86 2.59 -13.34 -2.55
C ILE A 86 3.44 -14.59 -2.76
N ALA A 87 4.57 -14.68 -2.08
CA ALA A 87 5.50 -15.79 -2.23
C ALA A 87 4.93 -17.12 -1.72
N ALA A 88 4.04 -17.07 -0.72
CA ALA A 88 3.29 -18.23 -0.24
C ALA A 88 2.14 -18.65 -1.18
N GLY A 89 1.86 -17.88 -2.23
CA GLY A 89 0.75 -18.15 -3.15
C GLY A 89 -0.63 -17.82 -2.59
N ALA A 90 -0.69 -17.04 -1.48
CA ALA A 90 -1.93 -16.67 -0.81
C ALA A 90 -2.65 -15.51 -1.49
N LYS A 91 -1.91 -14.69 -2.23
CA LYS A 91 -2.45 -13.58 -3.01
C LYS A 91 -1.58 -13.28 -4.23
N GLU A 92 -2.14 -12.52 -5.17
CA GLU A 92 -1.40 -11.95 -6.28
C GLU A 92 -0.89 -10.55 -5.95
N LYS A 93 0.10 -10.09 -6.70
CA LYS A 93 0.58 -8.71 -6.61
C LYS A 93 -0.54 -7.74 -6.93
N VAL A 94 -0.61 -6.64 -6.19
CA VAL A 94 -1.45 -5.51 -6.57
C VAL A 94 -0.90 -4.92 -7.85
N THR A 95 -1.73 -4.82 -8.87
CA THR A 95 -1.39 -4.18 -10.15
C THR A 95 -2.14 -2.88 -10.30
N LEU A 96 -1.48 -1.89 -10.89
CA LEU A 96 -2.04 -0.59 -11.18
C LEU A 96 -2.21 -0.42 -12.69
N SER A 97 -3.21 0.36 -13.07
CA SER A 97 -3.41 0.84 -14.43
C SER A 97 -3.86 2.30 -14.42
N LEU A 98 -3.59 3.02 -15.50
CA LEU A 98 -4.00 4.40 -15.67
C LEU A 98 -5.24 4.45 -16.57
N ASN A 99 -6.12 5.42 -16.33
CA ASN A 99 -7.30 5.64 -17.19
C ASN A 99 -6.90 6.14 -18.59
N ARG A 100 -5.74 6.75 -18.71
CA ARG A 100 -5.15 7.17 -19.98
C ARG A 100 -3.62 7.26 -19.85
N GLU A 101 -2.93 7.00 -20.93
CA GLU A 101 -1.46 7.04 -21.01
C GLU A 101 -0.93 8.34 -21.62
N GLU A 102 -1.80 9.06 -22.33
CA GLU A 102 -1.42 10.33 -22.97
C GLU A 102 -2.52 11.38 -22.80
N ALA A 103 -2.12 12.63 -22.68
CA ALA A 103 -2.98 13.80 -22.75
C ALA A 103 -2.30 14.90 -23.56
N SER A 104 -3.05 15.54 -24.43
CA SER A 104 -2.57 16.65 -25.27
C SER A 104 -3.36 17.91 -24.98
N PHE A 105 -2.66 19.01 -24.85
CA PHE A 105 -3.24 20.34 -24.62
C PHE A 105 -2.73 21.28 -25.70
N TYR A 106 -3.63 22.04 -26.28
CA TYR A 106 -3.35 22.94 -27.38
C TYR A 106 -3.62 24.38 -26.98
N ASP A 107 -2.78 25.31 -27.47
CA ASP A 107 -2.94 26.77 -27.29
C ASP A 107 -3.19 27.16 -25.82
N VAL A 108 -2.37 26.61 -24.91
CA VAL A 108 -2.49 26.85 -23.47
C VAL A 108 -2.18 28.29 -23.14
N SER A 109 -3.21 29.09 -22.88
CA SER A 109 -3.13 30.52 -22.54
C SER A 109 -3.19 30.80 -21.04
N GLU A 110 -3.63 29.84 -20.25
CA GLU A 110 -3.72 29.89 -18.79
C GLU A 110 -3.37 28.51 -18.20
N SER A 111 -3.07 28.47 -16.91
CA SER A 111 -2.78 27.20 -16.23
C SER A 111 -3.97 26.26 -16.27
N VAL A 112 -3.72 24.99 -16.59
CA VAL A 112 -4.72 23.94 -16.73
C VAL A 112 -4.62 22.99 -15.57
N GLN A 113 -5.76 22.71 -14.93
CA GLN A 113 -5.88 21.69 -13.90
C GLN A 113 -6.67 20.51 -14.45
N GLU A 114 -6.10 19.32 -14.30
CA GLU A 114 -6.67 18.07 -14.78
C GLU A 114 -6.50 16.95 -13.76
N SER A 115 -7.16 15.84 -13.97
CA SER A 115 -7.08 14.65 -13.12
C SER A 115 -6.63 13.43 -13.91
N LEU A 116 -5.80 12.63 -13.25
CA LEU A 116 -5.39 11.30 -13.66
C LEU A 116 -5.98 10.31 -12.68
N TYR A 117 -6.54 9.22 -13.18
CA TYR A 117 -7.11 8.16 -12.35
C TYR A 117 -6.25 6.91 -12.38
N ILE A 118 -5.88 6.43 -11.21
CA ILE A 118 -5.15 5.18 -11.03
C ILE A 118 -6.15 4.13 -10.57
N HIS A 119 -6.22 3.01 -11.29
CA HIS A 119 -7.02 1.84 -10.92
C HIS A 119 -6.11 0.77 -10.34
N ARG A 120 -6.55 0.15 -9.26
CA ARG A 120 -5.86 -1.00 -8.66
C ARG A 120 -6.66 -2.28 -8.86
N SER A 121 -5.94 -3.37 -9.05
CA SER A 121 -6.47 -4.72 -8.90
C SER A 121 -5.96 -5.34 -7.60
N GLY A 122 -6.76 -6.22 -7.00
CA GLY A 122 -6.33 -6.92 -5.80
C GLY A 122 -6.49 -6.11 -4.51
N TRP A 123 -5.95 -6.64 -3.44
CA TRP A 123 -6.06 -6.13 -2.08
C TRP A 123 -4.69 -6.14 -1.39
N GLY A 124 -4.60 -5.49 -0.24
CA GLY A 124 -3.43 -5.48 0.61
C GLY A 124 -2.65 -4.18 0.56
N HIS A 125 -1.40 -4.23 0.99
CA HIS A 125 -0.53 -3.07 1.06
C HIS A 125 -0.16 -2.55 -0.31
N LEU A 126 -0.25 -1.23 -0.46
CA LEU A 126 0.14 -0.51 -1.66
C LEU A 126 0.88 0.77 -1.29
N ARG A 127 2.01 0.99 -1.92
CA ARG A 127 2.68 2.28 -1.96
C ARG A 127 3.18 2.55 -3.36
N ALA A 128 2.77 3.68 -3.92
CA ALA A 128 3.25 4.18 -5.20
C ALA A 128 3.87 5.55 -5.02
N ASP A 129 5.05 5.76 -5.57
CA ASP A 129 5.69 7.06 -5.64
C ASP A 129 5.32 7.74 -6.96
N ILE A 130 4.96 9.02 -6.90
CA ILE A 130 4.60 9.83 -8.04
C ILE A 130 5.76 10.78 -8.34
N GLU A 131 6.36 10.62 -9.50
CA GLU A 131 7.42 11.50 -10.00
C GLU A 131 6.90 12.29 -11.20
N VAL A 132 7.42 13.49 -11.37
CA VAL A 132 7.04 14.38 -12.47
C VAL A 132 8.30 14.84 -13.20
N ASN A 133 8.31 14.71 -14.52
CA ASN A 133 9.30 15.26 -15.41
C ASN A 133 8.68 16.39 -16.24
N GLY A 134 9.26 17.56 -16.19
CA GLY A 134 8.80 18.77 -16.85
C GLY A 134 8.53 19.90 -15.87
N ASP A 135 9.20 21.03 -16.03
CA ASP A 135 9.12 22.16 -15.10
C ASP A 135 7.73 22.80 -15.06
N PHE A 136 6.95 22.62 -16.11
CA PHE A 136 5.59 23.15 -16.26
C PHE A 136 4.51 22.26 -15.64
N LEU A 137 4.87 21.04 -15.22
CA LEU A 137 3.95 20.03 -14.75
C LEU A 137 4.12 19.81 -13.25
N GLU A 138 3.02 19.86 -12.51
CA GLU A 138 2.99 19.63 -11.06
C GLU A 138 1.91 18.62 -10.72
N ALA A 139 2.24 17.63 -9.89
CA ALA A 139 1.28 16.68 -9.36
C ALA A 139 0.83 17.09 -7.96
N GLY A 140 -0.43 16.85 -7.63
CA GLY A 140 -1.01 17.17 -6.33
C GLY A 140 -0.60 16.21 -5.21
N LYS A 141 -0.08 15.02 -5.57
CA LYS A 141 0.44 14.02 -4.64
C LYS A 141 1.77 13.45 -5.13
N HIS A 142 2.65 13.12 -4.18
CA HIS A 142 3.93 12.46 -4.46
C HIS A 142 3.99 11.01 -3.98
N VAL A 143 3.08 10.62 -3.12
CA VAL A 143 2.93 9.25 -2.61
C VAL A 143 1.44 8.90 -2.57
N VAL A 144 1.12 7.70 -3.03
CA VAL A 144 -0.21 7.12 -2.99
C VAL A 144 -0.15 5.79 -2.23
N THR A 145 -1.08 5.61 -1.31
CA THR A 145 -1.24 4.37 -0.54
C THR A 145 -2.63 3.79 -0.74
N GLU A 146 -2.88 2.61 -0.20
CA GLU A 146 -4.21 1.99 -0.22
C GLU A 146 -5.31 2.88 0.36
N GLU A 147 -4.98 3.77 1.28
CA GLU A 147 -5.93 4.71 1.91
C GLU A 147 -6.42 5.82 0.97
N ASP A 148 -5.67 6.10 -0.09
CA ASP A 148 -6.03 7.11 -1.10
C ASP A 148 -7.05 6.60 -2.12
N PHE A 149 -7.31 5.30 -2.13
CA PHE A 149 -8.26 4.68 -3.06
C PHE A 149 -9.69 4.71 -2.49
N ILE A 150 -10.62 5.14 -3.32
CA ILE A 150 -12.06 5.00 -3.08
C ILE A 150 -12.52 3.81 -3.93
N GLY A 151 -12.78 2.69 -3.27
CA GLY A 151 -12.94 1.42 -3.99
C GLY A 151 -11.63 1.02 -4.67
N SER A 152 -11.65 0.87 -5.98
CA SER A 152 -10.48 0.49 -6.79
C SER A 152 -9.79 1.66 -7.50
N THR A 153 -10.20 2.91 -7.23
CA THR A 153 -9.76 4.09 -7.98
C THR A 153 -9.19 5.17 -7.06
N CYS A 154 -8.09 5.77 -7.48
CA CYS A 154 -7.47 6.94 -6.85
C CYS A 154 -7.36 8.06 -7.87
N GLU A 155 -7.80 9.25 -7.50
CA GLU A 155 -7.66 10.47 -8.31
C GLU A 155 -6.38 11.22 -7.95
N ILE A 156 -5.58 11.55 -8.96
CA ILE A 156 -4.40 12.41 -8.85
C ILE A 156 -4.65 13.66 -9.66
N ASN A 157 -4.73 14.80 -8.98
CA ASN A 157 -4.81 16.09 -9.64
C ASN A 157 -3.41 16.52 -10.11
N TYR A 158 -3.34 17.10 -11.30
CA TYR A 158 -2.12 17.72 -11.81
C TYR A 158 -2.41 19.05 -12.46
N VAL A 159 -1.41 19.91 -12.51
CA VAL A 159 -1.50 21.25 -13.06
C VAL A 159 -0.42 21.46 -14.10
N ILE A 160 -0.81 22.03 -15.23
CA ILE A 160 0.10 22.54 -16.24
C ILE A 160 0.25 24.03 -15.98
N ARG A 161 1.45 24.46 -15.60
CA ARG A 161 1.78 25.86 -15.31
C ARG A 161 2.09 26.58 -16.61
N GLN A 162 1.17 27.42 -17.04
CA GLN A 162 1.31 28.19 -18.30
C GLN A 162 2.56 29.08 -18.27
N GLU A 163 2.85 29.71 -17.15
CA GLU A 163 4.01 30.60 -16.98
C GLU A 163 5.37 29.91 -17.13
N LYS A 164 5.40 28.60 -17.05
CA LYS A 164 6.60 27.76 -17.21
C LYS A 164 6.69 27.10 -18.59
N LEU A 165 5.68 27.29 -19.44
CA LEU A 165 5.70 26.79 -20.82
C LEU A 165 6.57 27.70 -21.71
N GLY A 166 7.46 27.05 -22.46
CA GLY A 166 8.23 27.70 -23.53
C GLY A 166 7.46 27.78 -24.85
N LYS A 167 8.14 28.24 -25.89
CA LYS A 167 7.60 28.25 -27.26
C LYS A 167 7.68 26.83 -27.85
N GLY A 168 6.71 26.50 -28.69
CA GLY A 168 6.63 25.22 -29.38
C GLY A 168 6.11 24.10 -28.50
N ASN A 169 6.30 22.87 -28.95
CA ASN A 169 5.83 21.70 -28.25
C ASN A 169 6.65 21.43 -26.97
N GLN A 170 5.96 21.20 -25.86
CA GLN A 170 6.56 20.85 -24.59
C GLN A 170 6.08 19.45 -24.21
N TYR A 171 6.98 18.64 -23.67
CA TYR A 171 6.71 17.26 -23.24
C TYR A 171 7.00 17.11 -21.75
N GLY A 172 6.09 16.48 -21.05
CA GLY A 172 6.25 16.14 -19.65
C GLY A 172 5.69 14.76 -19.37
N GLU A 173 6.06 14.20 -18.23
CA GLU A 173 5.64 12.86 -17.81
C GLU A 173 5.23 12.87 -16.35
N ILE A 174 4.19 12.11 -16.03
CA ILE A 174 3.86 11.70 -14.67
C ILE A 174 4.17 10.22 -14.56
N ILE A 175 5.03 9.86 -13.61
CA ILE A 175 5.52 8.50 -13.44
C ILE A 175 4.98 7.95 -12.12
N VAL A 176 4.31 6.82 -12.18
CA VAL A 176 3.78 6.08 -11.02
C VAL A 176 4.63 4.83 -10.82
N LYS A 177 5.38 4.78 -9.72
CA LYS A 177 6.27 3.68 -9.39
C LYS A 177 5.80 2.90 -8.18
N THR A 178 5.70 1.60 -8.33
CA THR A 178 5.57 0.65 -7.21
C THR A 178 6.79 -0.27 -7.17
N PRO A 179 6.96 -1.12 -6.13
CA PRO A 179 8.02 -2.14 -6.14
C PRO A 179 7.95 -3.10 -7.33
N TYR A 180 6.80 -3.19 -8.01
CA TYR A 180 6.55 -4.16 -9.08
C TYR A 180 6.31 -3.54 -10.46
N GLN A 181 5.97 -2.26 -10.53
CA GLN A 181 5.57 -1.60 -11.77
C GLN A 181 6.12 -0.17 -11.88
N LYS A 182 6.30 0.24 -13.12
CA LYS A 182 6.50 1.63 -13.50
C LYS A 182 5.50 1.97 -14.61
N LEU A 183 4.58 2.91 -14.35
CA LEU A 183 3.63 3.45 -15.31
C LEU A 183 4.00 4.89 -15.65
N VAL A 184 3.81 5.28 -16.91
CA VAL A 184 4.12 6.63 -17.41
C VAL A 184 2.94 7.17 -18.20
#